data_853d67761e6ce4209d0a727e8d81c7db
#
_entry.id   853d67761e6ce4209d0a727e8d81c7db
#
_cell.length_a   1.000
_cell.length_b   1.000
_cell.length_c   1.000
_cell.angle_alpha   90.00
_cell.angle_beta   90.00
_cell.angle_gamma   90.00
#
_symmetry.space_group_name_H-M   'P 1'
#
loop_
_entity.id
_entity.type
_entity.pdbx_description
1 polymer ?
#
loop_
_entity_poly.entity_id
_entity_poly.type
_entity_poly.pdbx_seq_one_letter_code
_entity_poly.pdbx_strand_id
1 'polypeptide(L)'
;MMRIVKLVLIFSSFLFLVSCNKNDLDDIAKTGDWDRVKEITTDLIESKGLEKEALYYNALSLYYTGNYKNAVDSARIYILMYDKTSPVILKILLYKGVSQEAYSAGEILFELNAMNSSDKIQFFKVLNDLGRIDEAGLLISDLKESLPVYDYCFALINGNATSMLIQESLEMLYKEEGISNNFLSIADKAFNIFSKREYRAKPQSFIESTFDGNAQYALIIGDFYYKIQDKDKAIYYWNYAKDMYPNAYKTRIENLS
;
A
#
# COMPACT_ATOMS: atom_id res chain seq x y z
N MET A 1 -65.32 12.41 -1.17
CA MET A 1 -64.25 12.56 -2.18
C MET A 1 -62.88 12.89 -1.62
N MET A 2 -62.71 13.73 -0.58
CA MET A 2 -61.41 14.13 0.00
C MET A 2 -60.63 13.04 0.72
N ARG A 3 -61.24 11.97 1.25
CA ARG A 3 -60.56 10.86 1.94
C ARG A 3 -59.84 9.87 1.00
N ILE A 4 -60.36 9.68 -0.21
CA ILE A 4 -59.81 8.76 -1.21
C ILE A 4 -58.54 9.36 -1.83
N VAL A 5 -58.50 10.69 -2.06
CA VAL A 5 -57.32 11.37 -2.61
C VAL A 5 -56.13 11.37 -1.67
N LYS A 6 -56.33 11.43 -0.33
CA LYS A 6 -55.26 11.31 0.65
C LYS A 6 -54.66 9.90 0.72
N LEU A 7 -55.48 8.86 0.53
CA LEU A 7 -54.99 7.48 0.52
C LEU A 7 -54.16 7.15 -0.73
N VAL A 8 -54.57 7.69 -1.88
CA VAL A 8 -53.81 7.52 -3.14
C VAL A 8 -52.46 8.27 -3.11
N LEU A 9 -52.39 9.46 -2.48
CA LEU A 9 -51.16 10.19 -2.32
C LEU A 9 -50.18 9.51 -1.34
N ILE A 10 -50.64 8.86 -0.28
CA ILE A 10 -49.82 8.09 0.64
C ILE A 10 -49.32 6.81 -0.02
N PHE A 11 -50.16 6.14 -0.84
CA PHE A 11 -49.73 4.95 -1.59
C PHE A 11 -48.75 5.27 -2.73
N SER A 12 -48.89 6.43 -3.39
CA SER A 12 -47.94 6.84 -4.43
C SER A 12 -46.58 7.27 -3.87
N SER A 13 -46.54 7.89 -2.67
CA SER A 13 -45.26 8.19 -2.00
C SER A 13 -44.57 6.94 -1.45
N PHE A 14 -45.34 5.88 -1.10
CA PHE A 14 -44.77 4.58 -0.69
C PHE A 14 -44.24 3.78 -1.88
N LEU A 15 -44.81 3.92 -3.06
CA LEU A 15 -44.32 3.27 -4.29
C LEU A 15 -43.09 3.91 -4.87
N PHE A 16 -42.78 5.19 -4.56
CA PHE A 16 -41.54 5.86 -4.94
C PHE A 16 -40.35 5.43 -4.09
N LEU A 17 -40.56 4.86 -2.88
CA LEU A 17 -39.47 4.40 -2.00
C LEU A 17 -39.07 2.92 -2.25
N VAL A 18 -39.73 2.20 -3.14
CA VAL A 18 -39.49 0.75 -3.36
C VAL A 18 -38.83 0.45 -4.71
N SER A 19 -38.63 1.45 -5.55
CA SER A 19 -37.93 1.26 -6.84
C SER A 19 -36.52 1.87 -6.79
N CYS A 20 -35.69 1.45 -5.84
CA CYS A 20 -34.25 1.53 -6.06
C CYS A 20 -33.90 0.51 -7.15
N ASN A 21 -33.83 0.98 -8.36
CA ASN A 21 -33.54 0.18 -9.54
C ASN A 21 -32.06 -0.22 -9.49
N LYS A 22 -31.73 -1.37 -10.07
CA LYS A 22 -30.37 -1.94 -10.12
C LYS A 22 -29.28 -0.98 -10.59
N ASN A 23 -29.67 0.05 -11.34
CA ASN A 23 -28.79 1.12 -11.85
C ASN A 23 -28.41 2.17 -10.78
N ASP A 24 -29.14 2.27 -9.67
CA ASP A 24 -28.92 3.36 -8.70
C ASP A 24 -27.68 3.16 -7.82
N LEU A 25 -27.35 1.92 -7.41
CA LEU A 25 -26.18 1.67 -6.54
C LEU A 25 -24.87 1.90 -7.27
N ASP A 26 -24.75 1.44 -8.51
CA ASP A 26 -23.57 1.65 -9.33
C ASP A 26 -23.36 3.14 -9.65
N ASP A 27 -24.44 3.84 -9.96
CA ASP A 27 -24.38 5.28 -10.25
C ASP A 27 -24.01 6.11 -9.01
N ILE A 28 -24.57 5.79 -7.84
CA ILE A 28 -24.20 6.44 -6.57
C ILE A 28 -22.74 6.12 -6.21
N ALA A 29 -22.32 4.86 -6.37
CA ALA A 29 -20.94 4.44 -6.11
C ALA A 29 -19.94 5.19 -7.00
N LYS A 30 -20.25 5.42 -8.28
CA LYS A 30 -19.44 6.24 -9.21
C LYS A 30 -19.27 7.69 -8.76
N THR A 31 -20.22 8.26 -8.02
CA THR A 31 -20.07 9.60 -7.45
C THR A 31 -19.15 9.65 -6.23
N GLY A 32 -18.82 8.49 -5.66
CA GLY A 32 -18.00 8.38 -4.44
C GLY A 32 -18.78 8.59 -3.14
N ASP A 33 -20.11 8.69 -3.19
CA ASP A 33 -20.96 8.83 -1.99
C ASP A 33 -21.15 7.49 -1.28
N TRP A 34 -20.05 7.01 -0.69
CA TRP A 34 -19.99 5.69 -0.03
C TRP A 34 -20.84 5.61 1.23
N ASP A 35 -21.11 6.71 1.93
CA ASP A 35 -22.01 6.72 3.08
C ASP A 35 -23.44 6.43 2.64
N ARG A 36 -23.88 7.02 1.56
CA ARG A 36 -25.20 6.76 0.98
C ARG A 36 -25.32 5.33 0.46
N VAL A 37 -24.28 4.80 -0.22
CA VAL A 37 -24.25 3.39 -0.65
C VAL A 37 -24.37 2.46 0.55
N LYS A 38 -23.67 2.76 1.66
CA LYS A 38 -23.75 1.97 2.90
C LYS A 38 -25.14 1.95 3.50
N GLU A 39 -25.81 3.12 3.60
CA GLU A 39 -27.18 3.22 4.10
C GLU A 39 -28.15 2.35 3.27
N ILE A 40 -28.15 2.54 1.94
CA ILE A 40 -29.03 1.81 1.03
C ILE A 40 -28.77 0.31 1.10
N THR A 41 -27.52 -0.12 1.10
CA THR A 41 -27.18 -1.55 1.12
C THR A 41 -27.48 -2.21 2.46
N THR A 42 -27.37 -1.48 3.57
CA THR A 42 -27.79 -1.95 4.89
C THR A 42 -29.30 -2.19 4.91
N ASP A 43 -30.11 -1.25 4.45
CA ASP A 43 -31.56 -1.36 4.37
C ASP A 43 -32.01 -2.52 3.42
N LEU A 44 -31.29 -2.69 2.30
CA LEU A 44 -31.55 -3.81 1.37
C LEU A 44 -31.25 -5.15 2.01
N ILE A 45 -30.14 -5.29 2.73
CA ILE A 45 -29.77 -6.54 3.41
C ILE A 45 -30.77 -6.86 4.52
N GLU A 46 -31.20 -5.86 5.30
CA GLU A 46 -32.20 -6.05 6.34
C GLU A 46 -33.57 -6.43 5.81
N SER A 47 -34.00 -5.86 4.68
CA SER A 47 -35.35 -6.05 4.12
C SER A 47 -35.46 -7.22 3.16
N LYS A 48 -34.42 -7.52 2.37
CA LYS A 48 -34.44 -8.54 1.30
C LYS A 48 -33.47 -9.70 1.53
N GLY A 49 -32.58 -9.57 2.53
CA GLY A 49 -31.52 -10.54 2.82
C GLY A 49 -30.24 -10.31 2.03
N LEU A 50 -29.39 -11.34 2.04
CA LEU A 50 -28.01 -11.26 1.52
C LEU A 50 -27.97 -11.42 -0.01
N GLU A 51 -28.56 -10.48 -0.75
CA GLU A 51 -28.51 -10.48 -2.22
C GLU A 51 -27.10 -10.13 -2.72
N LYS A 52 -26.70 -10.70 -3.89
CA LYS A 52 -25.36 -10.56 -4.48
C LYS A 52 -24.92 -9.11 -4.60
N GLU A 53 -25.75 -8.28 -5.19
CA GLU A 53 -25.43 -6.87 -5.46
C GLU A 53 -25.39 -6.05 -4.16
N ALA A 54 -26.33 -6.26 -3.26
CA ALA A 54 -26.35 -5.60 -1.96
C ALA A 54 -25.08 -5.92 -1.15
N LEU A 55 -24.67 -7.18 -1.08
CA LEU A 55 -23.45 -7.60 -0.40
C LEU A 55 -22.18 -7.03 -1.06
N TYR A 56 -22.14 -7.00 -2.40
CA TYR A 56 -20.99 -6.44 -3.13
C TYR A 56 -20.76 -4.97 -2.77
N TYR A 57 -21.79 -4.14 -2.93
CA TYR A 57 -21.70 -2.72 -2.61
C TYR A 57 -21.63 -2.44 -1.12
N ASN A 58 -22.18 -3.29 -0.26
CA ASN A 58 -22.02 -3.18 1.18
C ASN A 58 -20.54 -3.37 1.59
N ALA A 59 -19.87 -4.41 1.08
CA ALA A 59 -18.46 -4.63 1.36
C ALA A 59 -17.60 -3.43 0.91
N LEU A 60 -17.87 -2.88 -0.27
CA LEU A 60 -17.15 -1.69 -0.78
C LEU A 60 -17.43 -0.45 0.05
N SER A 61 -18.68 -0.15 0.35
CA SER A 61 -19.04 1.04 1.12
C SER A 61 -18.46 1.01 2.53
N LEU A 62 -18.50 -0.13 3.19
CA LEU A 62 -17.85 -0.34 4.48
C LEU A 62 -16.33 -0.16 4.41
N TYR A 63 -15.69 -0.62 3.34
CA TYR A 63 -14.26 -0.43 3.13
C TYR A 63 -13.90 1.04 2.94
N TYR A 64 -14.59 1.75 2.05
CA TYR A 64 -14.31 3.15 1.76
C TYR A 64 -14.71 4.12 2.89
N THR A 65 -15.68 3.74 3.73
CA THR A 65 -16.03 4.49 4.96
C THR A 65 -15.19 4.11 6.17
N GLY A 66 -14.17 3.24 6.02
CA GLY A 66 -13.21 2.88 7.07
C GLY A 66 -13.71 1.82 8.06
N ASN A 67 -14.89 1.24 7.87
CA ASN A 67 -15.40 0.15 8.70
C ASN A 67 -14.85 -1.21 8.24
N TYR A 68 -13.53 -1.37 8.36
CA TYR A 68 -12.78 -2.49 7.76
C TYR A 68 -13.19 -3.86 8.30
N LYS A 69 -13.53 -3.97 9.59
CA LYS A 69 -13.98 -5.24 10.16
C LYS A 69 -15.23 -5.76 9.46
N ASN A 70 -16.25 -4.92 9.36
CA ASN A 70 -17.50 -5.31 8.72
C ASN A 70 -17.33 -5.45 7.19
N ALA A 71 -16.44 -4.69 6.56
CA ALA A 71 -16.09 -4.85 5.15
C ALA A 71 -15.53 -6.25 4.87
N VAL A 72 -14.61 -6.73 5.72
CA VAL A 72 -14.05 -8.08 5.62
C VAL A 72 -15.11 -9.14 5.83
N ASP A 73 -16.02 -8.98 6.80
CA ASP A 73 -17.11 -9.93 7.04
C ASP A 73 -18.08 -9.99 5.85
N SER A 74 -18.48 -8.86 5.28
CA SER A 74 -19.29 -8.81 4.06
C SER A 74 -18.57 -9.41 2.85
N ALA A 75 -17.27 -9.17 2.70
CA ALA A 75 -16.46 -9.75 1.63
C ALA A 75 -16.37 -11.28 1.74
N ARG A 76 -16.20 -11.83 2.95
CA ARG A 76 -16.23 -13.28 3.21
C ARG A 76 -17.55 -13.91 2.77
N ILE A 77 -18.67 -13.30 3.18
CA ILE A 77 -20.01 -13.79 2.83
C ILE A 77 -20.18 -13.74 1.31
N TYR A 78 -19.78 -12.65 0.66
CA TYR A 78 -19.87 -12.53 -0.80
C TYR A 78 -19.11 -13.63 -1.53
N ILE A 79 -17.85 -13.88 -1.14
CA ILE A 79 -17.00 -14.92 -1.74
C ILE A 79 -17.59 -16.31 -1.52
N LEU A 80 -18.11 -16.59 -0.33
CA LEU A 80 -18.74 -17.87 0.00
C LEU A 80 -19.98 -18.15 -0.81
N MET A 81 -20.82 -17.14 -1.01
CA MET A 81 -22.15 -17.32 -1.61
C MET A 81 -22.18 -17.12 -3.12
N TYR A 82 -21.30 -16.27 -3.68
CA TYR A 82 -21.49 -15.79 -5.04
C TYR A 82 -20.27 -15.91 -5.96
N ASP A 83 -19.15 -15.28 -5.63
CA ASP A 83 -18.03 -15.17 -6.57
C ASP A 83 -16.68 -15.18 -5.85
N LYS A 84 -15.99 -16.32 -5.95
CA LYS A 84 -14.68 -16.53 -5.36
C LYS A 84 -13.54 -15.78 -6.09
N THR A 85 -13.82 -15.28 -7.27
CA THR A 85 -12.82 -14.69 -8.17
C THR A 85 -13.02 -13.19 -8.39
N SER A 86 -13.96 -12.54 -7.68
CA SER A 86 -14.19 -11.10 -7.80
C SER A 86 -12.95 -10.30 -7.37
N PRO A 87 -12.19 -9.67 -8.30
CA PRO A 87 -10.93 -9.02 -7.93
C PRO A 87 -11.11 -7.88 -6.92
N VAL A 88 -12.20 -7.14 -7.01
CA VAL A 88 -12.48 -5.99 -6.13
C VAL A 88 -12.72 -6.45 -4.70
N ILE A 89 -13.49 -7.53 -4.52
CA ILE A 89 -13.78 -8.11 -3.19
C ILE A 89 -12.52 -8.79 -2.61
N LEU A 90 -11.77 -9.51 -3.44
CA LEU A 90 -10.49 -10.11 -3.03
C LEU A 90 -9.48 -9.07 -2.53
N LYS A 91 -9.44 -7.87 -3.13
CA LYS A 91 -8.59 -6.78 -2.64
C LYS A 91 -8.96 -6.32 -1.23
N ILE A 92 -10.22 -6.32 -0.85
CA ILE A 92 -10.60 -6.03 0.54
C ILE A 92 -9.93 -7.02 1.51
N LEU A 93 -9.94 -8.32 1.18
CA LEU A 93 -9.29 -9.35 1.99
C LEU A 93 -7.77 -9.23 1.97
N LEU A 94 -7.16 -8.96 0.82
CA LEU A 94 -5.70 -8.75 0.70
C LEU A 94 -5.21 -7.60 1.61
N TYR A 95 -5.96 -6.51 1.69
CA TYR A 95 -5.55 -5.33 2.44
C TYR A 95 -5.97 -5.32 3.91
N LYS A 96 -7.06 -5.99 4.26
CA LYS A 96 -7.72 -5.90 5.58
C LYS A 96 -8.07 -7.23 6.22
N GLY A 97 -7.99 -8.35 5.50
CA GLY A 97 -8.18 -9.69 6.05
C GLY A 97 -7.06 -10.09 7.02
N VAL A 98 -7.28 -11.15 7.78
CA VAL A 98 -6.20 -11.79 8.55
C VAL A 98 -5.19 -12.44 7.61
N SER A 99 -3.95 -12.64 8.07
CA SER A 99 -2.81 -13.02 7.23
C SER A 99 -3.09 -14.19 6.27
N GLN A 100 -3.76 -15.24 6.73
CA GLN A 100 -4.09 -16.41 5.87
C GLN A 100 -5.13 -16.09 4.80
N GLU A 101 -6.11 -15.24 5.10
CA GLU A 101 -7.12 -14.81 4.12
C GLU A 101 -6.51 -13.84 3.11
N ALA A 102 -5.67 -12.93 3.58
CA ALA A 102 -4.93 -12.00 2.72
C ALA A 102 -4.02 -12.77 1.76
N TYR A 103 -3.38 -13.84 2.24
CA TYR A 103 -2.59 -14.74 1.42
C TYR A 103 -3.44 -15.43 0.34
N SER A 104 -4.53 -16.09 0.73
CA SER A 104 -5.40 -16.79 -0.23
C SER A 104 -6.02 -15.83 -1.27
N ALA A 105 -6.40 -14.63 -0.85
CA ALA A 105 -6.88 -13.61 -1.77
C ALA A 105 -5.78 -13.12 -2.72
N GLY A 106 -4.55 -12.99 -2.22
CA GLY A 106 -3.37 -12.63 -3.00
C GLY A 106 -3.03 -13.69 -4.05
N GLU A 107 -3.03 -14.98 -3.70
CA GLU A 107 -2.81 -16.07 -4.67
C GLU A 107 -3.80 -15.99 -5.83
N ILE A 108 -5.11 -15.90 -5.54
CA ILE A 108 -6.13 -15.83 -6.59
C ILE A 108 -5.95 -14.58 -7.46
N LEU A 109 -5.69 -13.43 -6.85
CA LEU A 109 -5.45 -12.18 -7.60
C LEU A 109 -4.21 -12.27 -8.50
N PHE A 110 -3.16 -12.94 -8.03
CA PHE A 110 -1.93 -13.15 -8.79
C PHE A 110 -2.17 -14.09 -9.98
N GLU A 111 -2.84 -15.23 -9.76
CA GLU A 111 -3.22 -16.18 -10.83
C GLU A 111 -4.13 -15.55 -11.89
N LEU A 112 -5.04 -14.68 -11.48
CA LEU A 112 -5.92 -13.93 -12.38
C LEU A 112 -5.22 -12.77 -13.11
N ASN A 113 -3.94 -12.51 -12.81
CA ASN A 113 -3.21 -11.33 -13.28
C ASN A 113 -3.97 -10.00 -13.02
N ALA A 114 -4.64 -9.93 -11.86
CA ALA A 114 -5.53 -8.82 -11.48
C ALA A 114 -4.89 -7.84 -10.48
N MET A 115 -3.57 -7.98 -10.23
CA MET A 115 -2.81 -7.12 -9.33
C MET A 115 -2.18 -5.95 -10.08
N ASN A 116 -2.36 -4.73 -9.55
CA ASN A 116 -1.50 -3.60 -9.87
C ASN A 116 -0.24 -3.60 -8.97
N SER A 117 0.67 -2.64 -9.17
CA SER A 117 1.92 -2.54 -8.39
C SER A 117 1.66 -2.42 -6.89
N SER A 118 0.64 -1.66 -6.45
CA SER A 118 0.30 -1.53 -5.04
C SER A 118 -0.23 -2.83 -4.43
N ASP A 119 -1.01 -3.60 -5.20
CA ASP A 119 -1.50 -4.91 -4.78
C ASP A 119 -0.35 -5.90 -4.63
N LYS A 120 0.62 -5.88 -5.57
CA LYS A 120 1.84 -6.70 -5.51
C LYS A 120 2.69 -6.36 -4.29
N ILE A 121 2.85 -5.09 -3.96
CA ILE A 121 3.56 -4.64 -2.75
C ILE A 121 2.85 -5.13 -1.48
N GLN A 122 1.53 -5.04 -1.43
CA GLN A 122 0.77 -5.54 -0.30
C GLN A 122 0.86 -7.07 -0.18
N PHE A 123 0.80 -7.79 -1.29
CA PHE A 123 0.96 -9.25 -1.29
C PHE A 123 2.37 -9.67 -0.91
N PHE A 124 3.39 -8.98 -1.40
CA PHE A 124 4.77 -9.18 -0.97
C PHE A 124 4.95 -9.05 0.55
N LYS A 125 4.30 -8.06 1.15
CA LYS A 125 4.28 -7.91 2.61
C LYS A 125 3.63 -9.11 3.30
N VAL A 126 2.47 -9.56 2.83
CA VAL A 126 1.77 -10.73 3.38
C VAL A 126 2.65 -11.99 3.31
N LEU A 127 3.34 -12.21 2.19
CA LEU A 127 4.26 -13.34 2.00
C LEU A 127 5.41 -13.30 3.02
N ASN A 128 6.03 -12.14 3.21
CA ASN A 128 7.11 -11.99 4.21
C ASN A 128 6.59 -12.19 5.64
N ASP A 129 5.43 -11.62 6.00
CA ASP A 129 4.83 -11.75 7.33
C ASP A 129 4.49 -13.23 7.65
N LEU A 130 4.22 -14.04 6.62
CA LEU A 130 3.99 -15.49 6.72
C LEU A 130 5.26 -16.35 6.58
N GLY A 131 6.41 -15.75 6.32
CA GLY A 131 7.68 -16.46 6.10
C GLY A 131 7.77 -17.24 4.78
N ARG A 132 6.93 -16.90 3.78
CA ARG A 132 6.89 -17.53 2.44
C ARG A 132 7.93 -16.89 1.51
N ILE A 133 9.19 -17.09 1.84
CA ILE A 133 10.32 -16.35 1.23
C ILE A 133 10.50 -16.67 -0.26
N ASP A 134 10.30 -17.92 -0.68
CA ASP A 134 10.47 -18.31 -2.10
C ASP A 134 9.43 -17.61 -3.00
N GLU A 135 8.18 -17.55 -2.56
CA GLU A 135 7.11 -16.89 -3.29
C GLU A 135 7.30 -15.35 -3.30
N ALA A 136 7.73 -14.80 -2.17
CA ALA A 136 8.12 -13.40 -2.08
C ALA A 136 9.25 -13.08 -3.07
N GLY A 137 10.22 -13.99 -3.25
CA GLY A 137 11.33 -13.87 -4.20
C GLY A 137 10.87 -13.74 -5.65
N LEU A 138 9.88 -14.50 -6.08
CA LEU A 138 9.30 -14.40 -7.43
C LEU A 138 8.63 -13.04 -7.64
N LEU A 139 7.85 -12.61 -6.67
CA LEU A 139 7.14 -11.33 -6.74
C LEU A 139 8.10 -10.13 -6.72
N ILE A 140 9.21 -10.22 -5.98
CA ILE A 140 10.29 -9.21 -5.96
C ILE A 140 10.91 -9.04 -7.34
N SER A 141 11.18 -10.14 -8.04
CA SER A 141 11.77 -10.07 -9.39
C SER A 141 10.88 -9.29 -10.34
N ASP A 142 9.58 -9.57 -10.33
CA ASP A 142 8.59 -8.85 -11.15
C ASP A 142 8.48 -7.36 -10.76
N LEU A 143 8.49 -7.04 -9.47
CA LEU A 143 8.50 -5.65 -9.00
C LEU A 143 9.76 -4.89 -9.40
N LYS A 144 10.94 -5.54 -9.36
CA LYS A 144 12.23 -4.95 -9.75
C LYS A 144 12.24 -4.56 -11.22
N GLU A 145 11.63 -5.38 -12.09
CA GLU A 145 11.55 -5.12 -13.53
C GLU A 145 10.50 -4.05 -13.89
N SER A 146 9.45 -3.92 -13.08
CA SER A 146 8.28 -3.08 -13.40
C SER A 146 8.27 -1.71 -12.73
N LEU A 147 9.11 -1.46 -11.72
CA LEU A 147 9.12 -0.23 -10.96
C LEU A 147 10.42 0.57 -11.13
N PRO A 148 10.34 1.93 -11.12
CA PRO A 148 11.53 2.76 -10.92
C PRO A 148 12.27 2.38 -9.63
N VAL A 149 13.59 2.50 -9.61
CA VAL A 149 14.43 2.05 -8.49
C VAL A 149 13.97 2.63 -7.15
N TYR A 150 13.62 3.90 -7.11
CA TYR A 150 13.10 4.53 -5.87
C TYR A 150 11.83 3.86 -5.36
N ASP A 151 10.86 3.62 -6.26
CA ASP A 151 9.58 2.99 -5.91
C ASP A 151 9.79 1.53 -5.51
N TYR A 152 10.75 0.85 -6.13
CA TYR A 152 11.16 -0.50 -5.75
C TYR A 152 11.76 -0.54 -4.33
N CYS A 153 12.71 0.36 -4.00
CA CYS A 153 13.26 0.48 -2.64
C CYS A 153 12.15 0.71 -1.60
N PHE A 154 11.21 1.56 -1.95
CA PHE A 154 10.08 1.89 -1.11
C PHE A 154 9.13 0.69 -0.92
N ALA A 155 8.93 -0.10 -1.97
CA ALA A 155 8.15 -1.33 -1.93
C ALA A 155 8.78 -2.38 -1.00
N LEU A 156 10.10 -2.57 -1.08
CA LEU A 156 10.85 -3.49 -0.22
C LEU A 156 10.67 -3.14 1.27
N ILE A 157 10.80 -1.87 1.62
CA ILE A 157 10.62 -1.41 3.00
C ILE A 157 9.19 -1.60 3.49
N ASN A 158 8.20 -1.25 2.67
CA ASN A 158 6.80 -1.47 3.01
C ASN A 158 6.43 -2.96 3.09
N GLY A 159 7.15 -3.81 2.38
CA GLY A 159 6.99 -5.26 2.36
C GLY A 159 7.79 -6.01 3.43
N ASN A 160 8.45 -5.30 4.37
CA ASN A 160 9.31 -5.89 5.40
C ASN A 160 10.44 -6.77 4.82
N ALA A 161 11.03 -6.34 3.70
CA ALA A 161 12.15 -7.05 3.09
C ALA A 161 13.37 -7.12 4.04
N THR A 162 14.27 -8.06 3.76
CA THR A 162 15.52 -8.19 4.53
C THR A 162 16.40 -6.96 4.37
N SER A 163 17.22 -6.68 5.39
CA SER A 163 18.18 -5.57 5.37
C SER A 163 19.09 -5.60 4.14
N MET A 164 19.50 -6.80 3.71
CA MET A 164 20.35 -6.99 2.53
C MET A 164 19.66 -6.51 1.24
N LEU A 165 18.41 -6.91 1.01
CA LEU A 165 17.65 -6.46 -0.17
C LEU A 165 17.43 -4.95 -0.19
N ILE A 166 17.18 -4.35 0.98
CA ILE A 166 17.03 -2.90 1.11
C ILE A 166 18.36 -2.20 0.79
N GLN A 167 19.47 -2.71 1.32
CA GLN A 167 20.81 -2.16 1.03
C GLN A 167 21.11 -2.21 -0.47
N GLU A 168 20.97 -3.37 -1.12
CA GLU A 168 21.21 -3.54 -2.55
C GLU A 168 20.36 -2.58 -3.39
N SER A 169 19.08 -2.39 -3.03
CA SER A 169 18.20 -1.48 -3.74
C SER A 169 18.59 -0.01 -3.56
N LEU A 170 19.08 0.38 -2.38
CA LEU A 170 19.61 1.72 -2.14
C LEU A 170 20.89 1.97 -2.94
N GLU A 171 21.78 0.98 -3.01
CA GLU A 171 22.97 1.05 -3.86
C GLU A 171 22.62 1.22 -5.34
N MET A 172 21.58 0.52 -5.83
CA MET A 172 21.06 0.71 -7.18
C MET A 172 20.53 2.13 -7.39
N LEU A 173 19.76 2.68 -6.44
CA LEU A 173 19.25 4.05 -6.50
C LEU A 173 20.39 5.07 -6.63
N TYR A 174 21.45 4.93 -5.83
CA TYR A 174 22.59 5.81 -5.89
C TYR A 174 23.37 5.68 -7.20
N LYS A 175 23.45 4.48 -7.75
CA LYS A 175 24.10 4.24 -9.04
C LYS A 175 23.34 4.88 -10.20
N GLU A 176 22.02 4.80 -10.23
CA GLU A 176 21.17 5.36 -11.29
C GLU A 176 21.08 6.88 -11.23
N GLU A 177 20.88 7.45 -10.03
CA GLU A 177 20.66 8.89 -9.83
C GLU A 177 21.96 9.71 -9.90
N GLY A 178 23.11 9.05 -10.03
CA GLY A 178 24.41 9.70 -10.05
C GLY A 178 24.90 10.13 -8.67
N ILE A 179 25.96 9.50 -8.23
CA ILE A 179 26.54 9.66 -6.87
C ILE A 179 26.99 11.10 -6.58
N SER A 180 27.23 11.93 -7.61
CA SER A 180 27.87 13.26 -7.46
C SER A 180 26.92 14.44 -7.63
N ASN A 181 26.01 14.40 -8.59
CA ASN A 181 25.39 15.63 -9.09
C ASN A 181 24.02 15.98 -8.46
N ASN A 182 23.39 15.07 -7.76
CA ASN A 182 22.08 15.28 -7.21
C ASN A 182 21.97 14.90 -5.72
N PHE A 183 23.04 15.18 -5.00
CA PHE A 183 23.24 14.81 -3.60
C PHE A 183 22.03 15.15 -2.70
N LEU A 184 21.50 16.37 -2.78
CA LEU A 184 20.39 16.79 -1.91
C LEU A 184 19.09 16.00 -2.21
N SER A 185 18.80 15.75 -3.48
CA SER A 185 17.62 14.94 -3.87
C SER A 185 17.79 13.49 -3.42
N ILE A 186 18.97 12.92 -3.57
CA ILE A 186 19.28 11.56 -3.12
C ILE A 186 19.19 11.47 -1.60
N ALA A 187 19.72 12.46 -0.87
CA ALA A 187 19.62 12.53 0.59
C ALA A 187 18.17 12.58 1.08
N ASP A 188 17.30 13.32 0.39
CA ASP A 188 15.86 13.35 0.69
C ASP A 188 15.18 11.98 0.48
N LYS A 189 15.51 11.30 -0.62
CA LYS A 189 15.00 9.96 -0.91
C LYS A 189 15.48 8.94 0.14
N ALA A 190 16.76 8.92 0.47
CA ALA A 190 17.36 8.06 1.50
C ALA A 190 16.73 8.32 2.87
N PHE A 191 16.58 9.59 3.26
CA PHE A 191 15.92 9.97 4.51
C PHE A 191 14.47 9.46 4.56
N ASN A 192 13.71 9.62 3.50
CA ASN A 192 12.33 9.13 3.42
C ASN A 192 12.25 7.61 3.57
N ILE A 193 13.22 6.88 3.02
CA ILE A 193 13.32 5.43 3.15
C ILE A 193 13.60 5.04 4.60
N PHE A 194 14.66 5.57 5.21
CA PHE A 194 15.07 5.23 6.58
C PHE A 194 14.11 5.75 7.67
N SER A 195 13.36 6.80 7.41
CA SER A 195 12.42 7.38 8.37
C SER A 195 11.10 6.63 8.48
N LYS A 196 10.93 5.54 7.73
CA LYS A 196 9.67 4.79 7.73
C LYS A 196 9.60 3.72 8.81
N ARG A 197 8.38 3.60 9.36
CA ARG A 197 7.84 2.50 10.18
C ARG A 197 8.80 1.95 11.24
N GLU A 198 9.28 0.71 11.04
CA GLU A 198 10.15 -0.02 11.98
C GLU A 198 11.47 0.71 12.22
N TYR A 199 11.96 1.42 11.21
CA TYR A 199 13.18 2.22 11.30
C TYR A 199 12.97 3.57 11.97
N ARG A 200 11.73 4.05 12.05
CA ARG A 200 11.40 5.34 12.68
C ARG A 200 11.76 5.39 14.17
N ALA A 201 11.64 4.26 14.88
CA ALA A 201 11.96 4.20 16.31
C ALA A 201 13.47 4.12 16.59
N LYS A 202 14.25 3.48 15.69
CA LYS A 202 15.71 3.28 15.83
C LYS A 202 16.42 3.27 14.48
N PRO A 203 16.27 4.31 13.62
CA PRO A 203 16.87 4.30 12.30
C PRO A 203 18.39 4.22 12.35
N GLN A 204 19.04 4.87 13.33
CA GLN A 204 20.50 4.85 13.50
C GLN A 204 21.01 3.42 13.78
N SER A 205 20.37 2.69 14.69
CA SER A 205 20.78 1.32 15.02
C SER A 205 20.65 0.38 13.82
N PHE A 206 19.61 0.54 13.01
CA PHE A 206 19.44 -0.24 11.80
C PHE A 206 20.54 0.07 10.76
N ILE A 207 20.76 1.36 10.48
CA ILE A 207 21.78 1.82 9.53
C ILE A 207 23.17 1.32 9.94
N GLU A 208 23.53 1.49 11.22
CA GLU A 208 24.83 1.07 11.75
C GLU A 208 24.99 -0.47 11.72
N SER A 209 23.93 -1.22 11.97
CA SER A 209 23.98 -2.70 11.98
C SER A 209 24.11 -3.32 10.59
N THR A 210 23.76 -2.60 9.53
CA THR A 210 23.86 -3.06 8.14
C THR A 210 25.12 -2.57 7.43
N PHE A 211 25.89 -1.68 8.06
CA PHE A 211 27.11 -1.15 7.46
C PHE A 211 28.25 -2.17 7.53
N ASP A 212 28.77 -2.53 6.38
CA ASP A 212 29.85 -3.51 6.18
C ASP A 212 31.18 -2.90 5.66
N GLY A 213 31.28 -1.56 5.63
CA GLY A 213 32.42 -0.84 5.07
C GLY A 213 32.31 -0.53 3.57
N ASN A 214 31.18 -0.82 2.94
CA ASN A 214 30.96 -0.48 1.54
C ASN A 214 30.91 1.04 1.35
N ALA A 215 31.79 1.57 0.48
CA ALA A 215 31.93 3.01 0.26
C ALA A 215 30.68 3.69 -0.32
N GLN A 216 29.94 3.01 -1.20
CA GLN A 216 28.69 3.53 -1.77
C GLN A 216 27.61 3.59 -0.70
N TYR A 217 27.49 2.55 0.11
CA TYR A 217 26.54 2.51 1.22
C TYR A 217 26.90 3.54 2.31
N ALA A 218 28.19 3.78 2.53
CA ALA A 218 28.66 4.86 3.42
C ALA A 218 28.17 6.25 2.97
N LEU A 219 28.12 6.53 1.66
CA LEU A 219 27.52 7.78 1.16
C LEU A 219 26.04 7.88 1.54
N ILE A 220 25.29 6.81 1.37
CA ILE A 220 23.86 6.75 1.72
C ILE A 220 23.65 7.04 3.21
N ILE A 221 24.43 6.37 4.07
CA ILE A 221 24.35 6.56 5.53
C ILE A 221 24.72 7.98 5.92
N GLY A 222 25.79 8.50 5.37
CA GLY A 222 26.24 9.89 5.63
C GLY A 222 25.18 10.90 5.20
N ASP A 223 24.53 10.69 4.05
CA ASP A 223 23.45 11.55 3.57
C ASP A 223 22.25 11.51 4.50
N PHE A 224 21.92 10.35 5.06
CA PHE A 224 20.89 10.23 6.09
C PHE A 224 21.26 11.05 7.34
N TYR A 225 22.48 10.91 7.87
CA TYR A 225 22.91 11.69 9.02
C TYR A 225 22.94 13.19 8.75
N TYR A 226 23.34 13.60 7.55
CA TYR A 226 23.27 15.00 7.13
C TYR A 226 21.82 15.54 7.22
N LYS A 227 20.82 14.78 6.74
CA LYS A 227 19.41 15.20 6.80
C LYS A 227 18.86 15.33 8.21
N ILE A 228 19.33 14.53 9.15
CA ILE A 228 18.95 14.65 10.57
C ILE A 228 19.84 15.61 11.37
N GLN A 229 20.71 16.37 10.68
CA GLN A 229 21.56 17.41 11.24
C GLN A 229 22.72 16.89 12.13
N ASP A 230 23.06 15.61 12.06
CA ASP A 230 24.21 15.01 12.72
C ASP A 230 25.44 15.09 11.79
N LYS A 231 26.06 16.28 11.74
CA LYS A 231 27.18 16.57 10.84
C LYS A 231 28.40 15.71 11.10
N ASP A 232 28.67 15.38 12.36
CA ASP A 232 29.88 14.61 12.73
C ASP A 232 29.77 13.17 12.19
N LYS A 233 28.62 12.53 12.37
CA LYS A 233 28.36 11.21 11.79
C LYS A 233 28.28 11.23 10.27
N ALA A 234 27.72 12.28 9.67
CA ALA A 234 27.72 12.42 8.22
C ALA A 234 29.15 12.41 7.67
N ILE A 235 30.05 13.23 8.22
CA ILE A 235 31.46 13.29 7.84
C ILE A 235 32.14 11.94 8.09
N TYR A 236 31.88 11.30 9.23
CA TYR A 236 32.46 9.99 9.56
C TYR A 236 32.18 8.96 8.47
N TYR A 237 30.95 8.82 8.06
CA TYR A 237 30.57 7.85 7.03
C TYR A 237 31.06 8.27 5.63
N TRP A 238 30.98 9.54 5.25
CA TRP A 238 31.49 10.00 3.95
C TRP A 238 32.97 9.76 3.79
N ASN A 239 33.75 9.78 4.87
CA ASN A 239 35.19 9.52 4.82
C ASN A 239 35.52 8.10 4.29
N TYR A 240 34.64 7.11 4.49
CA TYR A 240 34.81 5.76 3.89
C TYR A 240 34.75 5.79 2.35
N ALA A 241 34.07 6.77 1.80
CA ALA A 241 33.88 6.91 0.35
C ALA A 241 34.92 7.80 -0.31
N LYS A 242 35.76 8.51 0.46
CA LYS A 242 36.66 9.55 0.00
C LYS A 242 37.60 9.11 -1.14
N ASP A 243 38.21 7.95 -1.00
CA ASP A 243 39.19 7.47 -1.97
C ASP A 243 38.55 6.87 -3.21
N MET A 244 37.41 6.22 -3.06
CA MET A 244 36.66 5.56 -4.15
C MET A 244 35.79 6.55 -4.92
N TYR A 245 35.19 7.53 -4.25
CA TYR A 245 34.29 8.54 -4.82
C TYR A 245 34.70 9.96 -4.43
N PRO A 246 35.90 10.46 -4.83
CA PRO A 246 36.44 11.74 -4.36
C PRO A 246 35.55 12.94 -4.71
N ASN A 247 34.95 12.95 -5.88
CA ASN A 247 34.05 14.04 -6.29
C ASN A 247 32.73 14.05 -5.46
N ALA A 248 32.16 12.87 -5.22
CA ALA A 248 30.98 12.74 -4.37
C ALA A 248 31.24 13.18 -2.93
N TYR A 249 32.39 12.80 -2.38
CA TYR A 249 32.87 13.26 -1.07
C TYR A 249 33.03 14.79 -1.01
N LYS A 250 33.75 15.37 -1.99
CA LYS A 250 34.01 16.81 -2.08
C LYS A 250 32.69 17.60 -2.11
N THR A 251 31.76 17.21 -2.97
CA THR A 251 30.45 17.86 -3.09
C THR A 251 29.71 17.89 -1.76
N ARG A 252 29.75 16.80 -0.98
CA ARG A 252 29.07 16.70 0.32
C ARG A 252 29.75 17.59 1.38
N ILE A 253 31.04 17.61 1.42
CA ILE A 253 31.81 18.48 2.35
C ILE A 253 31.59 19.97 2.05
N GLU A 254 31.53 20.36 0.78
CA GLU A 254 31.21 21.72 0.37
C GLU A 254 29.81 22.18 0.77
N ASN A 255 28.86 21.26 0.89
CA ASN A 255 27.49 21.56 1.36
C ASN A 255 27.36 21.62 2.90
N LEU A 256 28.41 21.32 3.66
CA LEU A 256 28.40 21.46 5.13
C LEU A 256 28.61 22.90 5.61
N SER A 257 29.18 23.71 4.75
CA SER A 257 29.47 25.13 5.01
C SER A 257 28.22 25.97 4.80
#